data_906a8d457c1434078fe4b99370cf6141
#
_entry.id   906a8d457c1434078fe4b99370cf6141
#
_cell.length_a   1.000
_cell.length_b   1.000
_cell.length_c   1.000
_cell.angle_alpha   90.00
_cell.angle_beta   90.00
_cell.angle_gamma   90.00
#
_symmetry.space_group_name_H-M   'P 1'
#
loop_
_entity.id
_entity.type
_entity.pdbx_description
1 polymer ?
#
loop_
_entity_poly.entity_id
_entity_poly.type
_entity_poly.pdbx_seq_one_letter_code
_entity_poly.pdbx_strand_id
1 'polypeptide(L)'
;MQITWKVEQLDRELADGYVYQVHYSVSGEDGTYSTRAVGSLGLEKPETLVAFKDLTEETVIGWVKTKLKAENADAVKNIENAITANITEQKTPTTGQGLPWS
;
A
#
# COMPACT_ATOMS: atom_id res chain seq x y z
N MET A 1 17.47 0.66 1.87
CA MET A 1 16.09 0.98 2.25
C MET A 1 15.18 -0.21 1.95
N GLN A 2 14.24 -0.47 2.83
CA GLN A 2 13.29 -1.57 2.65
C GLN A 2 11.88 -1.02 2.47
N ILE A 3 11.18 -1.49 1.44
CA ILE A 3 9.78 -1.14 1.20
C ILE A 3 8.93 -2.38 1.45
N THR A 4 7.89 -2.23 2.26
CA THR A 4 7.00 -3.32 2.65
C THR A 4 5.55 -2.96 2.30
N TRP A 5 4.89 -3.86 1.60
CA TRP A 5 3.46 -3.79 1.33
C TRP A 5 2.73 -4.66 2.33
N LYS A 6 1.66 -4.14 2.90
CA LYS A 6 0.91 -4.86 3.93
C LYS A 6 -0.59 -4.67 3.72
N VAL A 7 -1.35 -5.71 4.02
CA VAL A 7 -2.81 -5.63 4.07
C VAL A 7 -3.20 -5.25 5.48
N GLU A 8 -3.96 -4.15 5.61
CA GLU A 8 -4.43 -3.69 6.92
C GLU A 8 -5.80 -4.24 7.25
N GLN A 9 -6.68 -4.36 6.25
CA GLN A 9 -8.05 -4.84 6.45
C GLN A 9 -8.64 -5.32 5.13
N LEU A 10 -9.47 -6.33 5.20
CA LEU A 10 -10.28 -6.81 4.08
C LEU A 10 -11.75 -6.64 4.43
N ASP A 11 -12.51 -6.02 3.52
CA ASP A 11 -13.96 -5.96 3.61
C ASP A 11 -14.56 -7.03 2.71
N ARG A 12 -15.41 -7.88 3.28
CA ARG A 12 -15.94 -9.06 2.56
C ARG A 12 -17.44 -9.18 2.72
N GLU A 13 -18.05 -9.85 1.73
CA GLU A 13 -19.42 -10.33 1.84
C GLU A 13 -19.43 -11.55 2.75
N LEU A 14 -20.24 -11.55 3.78
CA LEU A 14 -20.31 -12.68 4.71
C LEU A 14 -20.96 -13.92 4.10
N ALA A 15 -21.81 -13.72 3.08
CA ALA A 15 -22.55 -14.81 2.45
C ALA A 15 -21.64 -15.79 1.70
N ASP A 16 -20.62 -15.30 1.01
CA ASP A 16 -19.76 -16.12 0.16
C ASP A 16 -18.26 -15.87 0.34
N GLY A 17 -17.89 -14.93 1.24
CA GLY A 17 -16.49 -14.60 1.47
C GLY A 17 -15.85 -13.75 0.40
N TYR A 18 -16.64 -13.19 -0.54
CA TYR A 18 -16.10 -12.30 -1.55
C TYR A 18 -15.49 -11.06 -0.92
N VAL A 19 -14.19 -10.87 -1.14
CA VAL A 19 -13.48 -9.66 -0.72
C VAL A 19 -13.73 -8.58 -1.76
N TYR A 20 -14.48 -7.55 -1.39
CA TYR A 20 -14.83 -6.47 -2.32
C TYR A 20 -13.98 -5.23 -2.16
N GLN A 21 -13.28 -5.10 -1.05
CA GLN A 21 -12.39 -3.96 -0.82
C GLN A 21 -11.19 -4.37 0.02
N VAL A 22 -10.02 -3.87 -0.38
CA VAL A 22 -8.75 -4.09 0.32
C VAL A 22 -8.23 -2.75 0.83
N HIS A 23 -7.91 -2.71 2.12
CA HIS A 23 -7.19 -1.59 2.73
C HIS A 23 -5.75 -2.03 2.90
N TYR A 24 -4.83 -1.29 2.31
CA TYR A 24 -3.41 -1.66 2.30
C TYR A 24 -2.53 -0.51 2.74
N SER A 25 -1.30 -0.82 3.11
CA SER A 25 -0.28 0.17 3.41
C SER A 25 1.02 -0.19 2.70
N VAL A 26 1.79 0.85 2.39
CA VAL A 26 3.14 0.72 1.85
C VAL A 26 4.05 1.52 2.76
N SER A 27 5.04 0.88 3.33
CA SER A 27 5.99 1.53 4.22
C SER A 27 7.41 1.40 3.71
N GLY A 28 8.22 2.40 4.02
CA GLY A 28 9.65 2.38 3.73
C GLY A 28 10.43 2.69 4.97
N GLU A 29 11.59 2.07 5.11
CA GLU A 29 12.48 2.23 6.24
C GLU A 29 13.92 2.06 5.80
N ASP A 30 14.82 2.92 6.28
CA ASP A 30 16.25 2.80 6.02
C ASP A 30 17.08 2.58 7.29
N GLY A 31 16.42 2.27 8.41
CA GLY A 31 17.04 2.09 9.70
C GLY A 31 17.03 3.32 10.60
N THR A 32 16.94 4.51 10.02
CA THR A 32 16.89 5.78 10.76
C THR A 32 15.60 6.52 10.50
N TYR A 33 15.15 6.52 9.25
CA TYR A 33 13.93 7.22 8.82
C TYR A 33 12.90 6.23 8.32
N SER A 34 11.64 6.55 8.51
CA SER A 34 10.54 5.72 8.02
C SER A 34 9.38 6.57 7.54
N THR A 35 8.58 6.01 6.66
CA THR A 35 7.34 6.63 6.19
C THR A 35 6.34 5.55 5.84
N ARG A 36 5.06 5.92 5.79
CA ARG A 36 3.98 5.00 5.48
C ARG A 36 2.90 5.72 4.68
N ALA A 37 2.42 5.06 3.64
CA ALA A 37 1.26 5.50 2.89
C ALA A 37 0.17 4.45 3.03
N VAL A 38 -1.10 4.88 3.09
CA VAL A 38 -2.23 3.96 3.17
C VAL A 38 -3.15 4.20 1.99
N GLY A 39 -3.84 3.17 1.56
CA GLY A 39 -4.79 3.27 0.47
C GLY A 39 -5.83 2.17 0.55
N SER A 40 -6.82 2.26 -0.31
CA SER A 40 -7.83 1.23 -0.45
C SER A 40 -8.23 1.11 -1.92
N LEU A 41 -8.70 -0.08 -2.30
CA LEU A 41 -9.22 -0.30 -3.63
C LEU A 41 -10.31 -1.36 -3.60
N GLY A 42 -11.22 -1.28 -4.58
CA GLY A 42 -12.27 -2.26 -4.77
C GLY A 42 -11.82 -3.37 -5.71
N LEU A 43 -12.31 -4.56 -5.47
CA LEU A 43 -12.05 -5.72 -6.30
C LEU A 43 -13.34 -6.20 -6.95
N GLU A 44 -13.25 -6.65 -8.19
CA GLU A 44 -14.38 -7.25 -8.88
C GLU A 44 -14.56 -8.69 -8.41
N LYS A 45 -15.81 -9.17 -8.40
CA LYS A 45 -16.09 -10.55 -8.01
C LYS A 45 -15.59 -11.50 -9.10
N PRO A 46 -14.64 -12.42 -8.77
CA PRO A 46 -14.12 -13.37 -9.75
C PRO A 46 -15.13 -14.48 -10.00
N GLU A 47 -14.97 -15.19 -11.11
CA GLU A 47 -15.80 -16.34 -11.45
C GLU A 47 -15.65 -17.46 -10.43
N THR A 48 -14.41 -17.66 -9.94
CA THR A 48 -14.12 -18.65 -8.91
C THR A 48 -13.58 -17.92 -7.69
N LEU A 49 -14.26 -18.08 -6.55
CA LEU A 49 -13.84 -17.48 -5.30
C LEU A 49 -12.85 -18.39 -4.58
N VAL A 50 -11.77 -17.78 -4.09
CA VAL A 50 -10.90 -18.44 -3.13
C VAL A 50 -11.56 -18.30 -1.76
N ALA A 51 -11.64 -19.36 -0.98
CA ALA A 51 -12.23 -19.30 0.35
C ALA A 51 -11.48 -18.27 1.20
N PHE A 52 -12.22 -17.44 1.91
CA PHE A 52 -11.63 -16.36 2.72
C PHE A 52 -10.54 -16.88 3.66
N LYS A 53 -10.78 -18.03 4.29
CA LYS A 53 -9.82 -18.65 5.22
C LYS A 53 -8.52 -19.11 4.55
N ASP A 54 -8.52 -19.28 3.23
CA ASP A 54 -7.37 -19.74 2.47
C ASP A 54 -6.56 -18.59 1.88
N LEU A 55 -7.01 -17.34 2.07
CA LEU A 55 -6.30 -16.17 1.59
C LEU A 55 -5.05 -15.91 2.42
N THR A 56 -3.97 -15.54 1.74
CA THR A 56 -2.74 -15.11 2.38
C THR A 56 -2.51 -13.64 2.08
N GLU A 57 -1.74 -12.97 2.94
CA GLU A 57 -1.39 -11.57 2.69
C GLU A 57 -0.67 -11.40 1.35
N GLU A 58 0.23 -12.30 1.03
CA GLU A 58 0.98 -12.27 -0.22
C GLU A 58 0.05 -12.34 -1.44
N THR A 59 -0.96 -13.22 -1.40
CA THR A 59 -1.94 -13.34 -2.48
C THR A 59 -2.73 -12.05 -2.66
N VAL A 60 -3.19 -11.47 -1.57
CA VAL A 60 -3.98 -10.23 -1.61
C VAL A 60 -3.14 -9.06 -2.09
N ILE A 61 -1.89 -8.95 -1.66
CA ILE A 61 -0.97 -7.92 -2.14
C ILE A 61 -0.75 -8.07 -3.65
N GLY A 62 -0.65 -9.28 -4.14
CA GLY A 62 -0.58 -9.55 -5.58
C GLY A 62 -1.78 -8.99 -6.32
N TRP A 63 -2.98 -9.16 -5.78
CA TRP A 63 -4.20 -8.57 -6.35
C TRP A 63 -4.16 -7.04 -6.35
N VAL A 64 -3.73 -6.45 -5.25
CA VAL A 64 -3.60 -4.99 -5.13
C VAL A 64 -2.67 -4.44 -6.20
N LYS A 65 -1.50 -5.02 -6.35
CA LYS A 65 -0.52 -4.58 -7.35
C LYS A 65 -1.04 -4.76 -8.77
N THR A 66 -1.71 -5.87 -9.05
CA THR A 66 -2.30 -6.13 -10.37
C THR A 66 -3.39 -5.11 -10.68
N LYS A 67 -4.26 -4.81 -9.73
CA LYS A 67 -5.33 -3.82 -9.92
C LYS A 67 -4.78 -2.42 -10.15
N LEU A 68 -3.77 -2.03 -9.38
CA LEU A 68 -3.12 -0.73 -9.54
C LEU A 68 -2.47 -0.62 -10.93
N LYS A 69 -1.79 -1.66 -11.39
CA LYS A 69 -1.16 -1.67 -12.72
C LYS A 69 -2.20 -1.67 -13.84
N ALA A 70 -3.38 -2.23 -13.62
CA ALA A 70 -4.44 -2.22 -14.61
C ALA A 70 -4.98 -0.80 -14.84
N GLU A 71 -5.01 0.03 -13.81
CA GLU A 71 -5.45 1.43 -13.90
C GLU A 71 -4.33 2.33 -14.42
N ASN A 72 -3.10 2.08 -14.01
CA ASN A 72 -1.92 2.82 -14.41
C ASN A 72 -0.69 1.90 -14.32
N ALA A 73 -0.06 1.64 -15.46
CA ALA A 73 1.07 0.70 -15.53
C ALA A 73 2.21 1.06 -14.56
N ASP A 74 2.37 2.34 -14.22
CA ASP A 74 3.42 2.82 -13.34
C ASP A 74 2.96 3.05 -11.89
N ALA A 75 1.71 2.67 -11.55
CA ALA A 75 1.14 2.99 -10.23
C ALA A 75 1.98 2.45 -9.08
N VAL A 76 2.38 1.18 -9.13
CA VAL A 76 3.20 0.56 -8.07
C VAL A 76 4.55 1.26 -7.95
N LYS A 77 5.19 1.51 -9.09
CA LYS A 77 6.47 2.20 -9.14
C LYS A 77 6.34 3.62 -8.58
N ASN A 78 5.27 4.34 -8.94
CA ASN A 78 5.04 5.69 -8.47
C ASN A 78 4.85 5.74 -6.96
N ILE A 79 4.13 4.78 -6.39
CA ILE A 79 3.94 4.68 -4.93
C ILE A 79 5.28 4.42 -4.25
N GLU A 80 6.06 3.47 -4.75
CA GLU A 80 7.36 3.14 -4.17
C GLU A 80 8.36 4.29 -4.31
N ASN A 81 8.32 5.01 -5.43
CA ASN A 81 9.14 6.20 -5.62
C ASN A 81 8.75 7.32 -4.66
N ALA A 82 7.47 7.50 -4.37
CA ALA A 82 7.00 8.49 -3.39
C ALA A 82 7.50 8.16 -1.98
N ILE A 83 7.48 6.87 -1.61
CA ILE A 83 8.03 6.40 -0.33
C ILE A 83 9.54 6.72 -0.26
N THR A 84 10.28 6.40 -1.31
CA THR A 84 11.72 6.68 -1.39
C THR A 84 12.00 8.17 -1.30
N ALA A 85 11.25 9.00 -2.02
CA ALA A 85 11.40 10.44 -2.00
C ALA A 85 11.13 11.03 -0.62
N ASN A 86 10.14 10.51 0.10
CA ASN A 86 9.85 10.94 1.46
C ASN A 86 11.02 10.65 2.41
N ILE A 87 11.59 9.46 2.33
CA ILE A 87 12.76 9.08 3.15
C ILE A 87 13.95 9.99 2.81
N THR A 88 14.19 10.25 1.53
CA THR A 88 15.26 11.12 1.09
C THR A 88 15.07 12.54 1.64
N GLU A 89 13.84 13.07 1.61
CA GLU A 89 13.54 14.39 2.16
C GLU A 89 13.79 14.44 3.67
N GLN A 90 13.50 13.36 4.40
CA GLN A 90 13.79 13.30 5.84
C GLN A 90 15.31 13.35 6.13
N LYS A 91 16.11 12.71 5.28
CA LYS A 91 17.57 12.68 5.43
C LYS A 91 18.20 14.03 5.14
N THR A 92 17.77 14.70 4.08
CA THR A 92 18.32 15.98 3.61
C THR A 92 17.17 16.93 3.31
N PRO A 93 16.53 17.48 4.37
CA PRO A 93 15.36 18.34 4.15
C PRO A 93 15.70 19.55 3.28
N THR A 94 14.85 19.78 2.28
CA THR A 94 14.94 20.99 1.46
C THR A 94 14.00 22.07 1.98
N THR A 95 13.06 21.69 2.84
CA THR A 95 12.12 22.60 3.49
C THR A 95 12.09 22.30 4.98
N GLY A 96 11.76 23.27 5.77
CA GLY A 96 11.61 23.10 7.20
C GLY A 96 10.43 23.87 7.74
N GLN A 97 10.05 23.56 8.95
CA GLN A 97 8.98 24.24 9.67
C GLN A 97 9.52 24.87 10.92
N GLY A 98 8.99 26.02 11.26
CA GLY A 98 9.40 26.71 12.45
C GLY A 98 9.31 28.21 12.30
N LEU A 99 9.60 28.90 13.38
CA LEU A 99 9.58 30.35 13.44
C LEU A 99 11.01 30.85 13.67
N PRO A 100 11.43 31.96 13.03
CA PRO A 100 12.83 32.44 13.14
C PRO A 100 13.24 32.79 14.58
N TRP A 101 12.27 33.06 15.42
CA TRP A 101 12.50 33.48 16.81
C TRP A 101 12.25 32.39 17.83
N SER A 102 12.02 31.15 17.43
CA SER A 102 11.72 30.04 18.34
C SER A 102 12.81 28.99 18.39
#